data_936bdb9f904d33552269840137b1aa3c
#
_entry.id   936bdb9f904d33552269840137b1aa3c
#
_cell.length_a   1.000
_cell.length_b   1.000
_cell.length_c   1.000
_cell.angle_alpha   90.00
_cell.angle_beta   90.00
_cell.angle_gamma   90.00
#
_symmetry.space_group_name_H-M   'P 1'
#
loop_
_entity.id
_entity.type
_entity.pdbx_description
1 polymer ?
#
loop_
_entity_poly.entity_id
_entity_poly.type
_entity_poly.pdbx_seq_one_letter_code
_entity_poly.pdbx_strand_id
1 'polypeptide(L)'
;ENKIQKILYYVISIALLILSFGVYQSVILLYIVTVVVCYLLKVLKDNDNNWKYLGKQIGIFLAAALVYFVIGKVLAKGSSTSYLQMAWLKDSVEQCLKNIYVCVKAVIKCEGIFYNIGYVISILISAIFIIYLCKKKKLKIGVIISIIGLLSAPFYIMIITGVDQLKRTQFNYPFVAAIVIMYTVIYLSKIDKLRWLKNAFIVLVCILAYTQSYNTANLFNTVDVQYRSDEAFAYDLMSKIESKDWYNPKEDYKIIFVGRHQKQLKNVYLKSEVIGSSFFAFDYEYIYGVNSRGITFLNILGYKLEQPTAAEFEEAKKYVEENNIKEWPNEEAIKLVDNKIIVRLSEEY
;
A
#
# COMPACT_ATOMS: atom_id res chain seq x y z
N GLU A 1 2.80 6.53 40.67
CA GLU A 1 2.17 7.46 39.69
C GLU A 1 0.90 8.04 40.24
N ASN A 2 0.75 9.38 40.17
CA ASN A 2 -0.44 10.09 40.64
C ASN A 2 -1.63 9.72 39.70
N LYS A 3 -2.86 9.62 40.31
CA LYS A 3 -4.09 9.28 39.57
C LYS A 3 -4.33 10.22 38.37
N ILE A 4 -4.01 11.52 38.53
CA ILE A 4 -4.13 12.54 37.48
C ILE A 4 -3.20 12.24 36.31
N GLN A 5 -1.95 11.87 36.56
CA GLN A 5 -0.98 11.53 35.51
C GLN A 5 -1.46 10.32 34.69
N LYS A 6 -2.03 9.30 35.30
CA LYS A 6 -2.60 8.13 34.61
C LYS A 6 -3.75 8.52 33.69
N ILE A 7 -4.66 9.36 34.15
CA ILE A 7 -5.77 9.85 33.32
C ILE A 7 -5.23 10.64 32.11
N LEU A 8 -4.26 11.54 32.35
CA LEU A 8 -3.66 12.33 31.30
C LEU A 8 -3.00 11.45 30.23
N TYR A 9 -2.28 10.39 30.62
CA TYR A 9 -1.70 9.43 29.66
C TYR A 9 -2.76 8.73 28.80
N TYR A 10 -3.91 8.35 29.38
CA TYR A 10 -4.99 7.74 28.61
C TYR A 10 -5.61 8.74 27.61
N VAL A 11 -5.86 9.96 28.03
CA VAL A 11 -6.43 11.01 27.16
C VAL A 11 -5.49 11.31 26.01
N ILE A 12 -4.19 11.50 26.29
CA ILE A 12 -3.18 11.74 25.26
C ILE A 12 -3.07 10.53 24.30
N SER A 13 -3.07 9.31 24.83
CA SER A 13 -2.99 8.10 24.01
C SER A 13 -4.18 7.99 23.05
N ILE A 14 -5.39 8.25 23.52
CA ILE A 14 -6.61 8.24 22.71
C ILE A 14 -6.54 9.33 21.64
N ALA A 15 -6.14 10.55 22.01
CA ALA A 15 -6.03 11.67 21.07
C ALA A 15 -5.00 11.38 19.95
N LEU A 16 -3.83 10.85 20.29
CA LEU A 16 -2.80 10.47 19.31
C LEU A 16 -3.28 9.34 18.39
N LEU A 17 -4.03 8.37 18.89
CA LEU A 17 -4.61 7.31 18.06
C LEU A 17 -5.66 7.86 17.10
N ILE A 18 -6.54 8.77 17.55
CA ILE A 18 -7.53 9.41 16.67
C ILE A 18 -6.84 10.16 15.53
N LEU A 19 -5.78 10.94 15.84
CA LEU A 19 -4.99 11.61 14.83
C LEU A 19 -4.33 10.63 13.86
N SER A 20 -3.76 9.53 14.36
CA SER A 20 -3.13 8.50 13.54
C SER A 20 -4.13 7.85 12.58
N PHE A 21 -5.35 7.56 13.03
CA PHE A 21 -6.42 7.00 12.19
C PHE A 21 -6.88 8.00 11.11
N GLY A 22 -6.87 9.29 11.44
CA GLY A 22 -7.21 10.36 10.50
C GLY A 22 -6.17 10.58 9.41
N VAL A 23 -4.88 10.35 9.71
CA VAL A 23 -3.79 10.49 8.73
C VAL A 23 -3.77 9.29 7.77
N TYR A 24 -3.77 8.08 8.29
CA TYR A 24 -3.74 6.87 7.46
C TYR A 24 -4.25 5.64 8.22
N GLN A 25 -5.38 5.11 7.80
CA GLN A 25 -6.07 4.04 8.52
C GLN A 25 -5.22 2.77 8.70
N SER A 26 -4.30 2.47 7.78
CA SER A 26 -3.42 1.28 7.89
C SER A 26 -2.44 1.36 9.07
N VAL A 27 -2.22 2.55 9.67
CA VAL A 27 -1.40 2.74 10.89
C VAL A 27 -2.01 2.02 12.09
N ILE A 28 -3.32 1.74 12.07
CA ILE A 28 -4.00 0.91 13.07
C ILE A 28 -3.25 -0.41 13.33
N LEU A 29 -2.74 -1.03 12.28
CA LEU A 29 -2.01 -2.29 12.39
C LEU A 29 -0.69 -2.15 13.15
N LEU A 30 0.02 -1.03 13.02
CA LEU A 30 1.24 -0.78 13.80
C LEU A 30 0.94 -0.69 15.31
N TYR A 31 -0.17 -0.05 15.67
CA TYR A 31 -0.61 -0.01 17.07
C TYR A 31 -0.87 -1.43 17.59
N ILE A 32 -1.65 -2.23 16.84
CA ILE A 32 -1.98 -3.61 17.23
C ILE A 32 -0.69 -4.43 17.40
N VAL A 33 0.22 -4.39 16.44
CA VAL A 33 1.51 -5.10 16.51
C VAL A 33 2.32 -4.64 17.73
N THR A 34 2.40 -3.33 17.97
CA THR A 34 3.13 -2.78 19.12
C THR A 34 2.54 -3.25 20.45
N VAL A 35 1.21 -3.23 20.60
CA VAL A 35 0.53 -3.72 21.79
C VAL A 35 0.81 -5.19 22.01
N VAL A 36 0.72 -6.02 20.95
CA VAL A 36 0.99 -7.46 21.03
C VAL A 36 2.45 -7.73 21.44
N VAL A 37 3.40 -6.98 20.89
CA VAL A 37 4.82 -7.09 21.25
C VAL A 37 5.04 -6.70 22.72
N CYS A 38 4.52 -5.55 23.15
CA CYS A 38 4.64 -5.12 24.55
C CYS A 38 3.98 -6.12 25.52
N TYR A 39 2.86 -6.71 25.10
CA TYR A 39 2.21 -7.77 25.88
C TYR A 39 3.07 -9.02 25.97
N LEU A 40 3.62 -9.50 24.84
CA LEU A 40 4.54 -10.64 24.80
C LEU A 40 5.72 -10.44 25.76
N LEU A 41 6.34 -9.25 25.72
CA LEU A 41 7.46 -8.92 26.60
C LEU A 41 7.10 -8.94 28.06
N LYS A 42 5.92 -8.44 28.42
CA LYS A 42 5.44 -8.50 29.80
C LYS A 42 5.20 -9.94 30.25
N VAL A 43 4.55 -10.76 29.42
CA VAL A 43 4.32 -12.17 29.73
C VAL A 43 5.65 -12.91 29.94
N LEU A 44 6.65 -12.63 29.12
CA LEU A 44 7.98 -13.26 29.25
C LEU A 44 8.77 -12.76 30.46
N LYS A 45 8.63 -11.48 30.81
CA LYS A 45 9.31 -10.86 31.94
C LYS A 45 8.69 -11.29 33.26
N ASP A 46 7.37 -11.12 33.40
CA ASP A 46 6.66 -11.32 34.65
C ASP A 46 6.28 -12.78 34.88
N ASN A 47 6.48 -13.63 33.86
CA ASN A 47 6.05 -15.04 33.83
C ASN A 47 4.57 -15.23 34.20
N ASP A 48 3.74 -14.24 33.83
CA ASP A 48 2.28 -14.22 34.03
C ASP A 48 1.58 -13.69 32.78
N ASN A 49 0.33 -14.11 32.52
CA ASN A 49 -0.41 -13.74 31.31
C ASN A 49 -0.84 -12.26 31.23
N ASN A 50 -0.78 -11.53 32.32
CA ASN A 50 -1.04 -10.07 32.40
C ASN A 50 -2.25 -9.56 31.59
N TRP A 51 -3.39 -10.25 31.66
CA TRP A 51 -4.62 -9.95 30.91
C TRP A 51 -5.13 -8.52 31.16
N LYS A 52 -4.86 -7.96 32.37
CA LYS A 52 -5.24 -6.58 32.71
C LYS A 52 -4.57 -5.56 31.81
N TYR A 53 -3.30 -5.80 31.42
CA TYR A 53 -2.60 -4.93 30.48
C TYR A 53 -3.25 -4.98 29.11
N LEU A 54 -3.48 -6.18 28.58
CA LEU A 54 -4.11 -6.36 27.27
C LEU A 54 -5.50 -5.72 27.21
N GLY A 55 -6.34 -5.97 28.23
CA GLY A 55 -7.67 -5.37 28.32
C GLY A 55 -7.65 -3.85 28.33
N LYS A 56 -6.68 -3.22 29.01
CA LYS A 56 -6.51 -1.76 28.98
C LYS A 56 -6.17 -1.24 27.58
N GLN A 57 -5.26 -1.88 26.87
CA GLN A 57 -4.86 -1.46 25.52
C GLN A 57 -6.02 -1.61 24.53
N ILE A 58 -6.78 -2.71 24.62
CA ILE A 58 -8.00 -2.90 23.84
C ILE A 58 -9.03 -1.80 24.16
N GLY A 59 -9.22 -1.45 25.42
CA GLY A 59 -10.12 -0.38 25.83
C GLY A 59 -9.74 0.98 25.25
N ILE A 60 -8.46 1.34 25.28
CA ILE A 60 -7.92 2.57 24.66
C ILE A 60 -8.20 2.58 23.16
N PHE A 61 -7.92 1.46 22.49
CA PHE A 61 -8.16 1.31 21.06
C PHE A 61 -9.63 1.48 20.69
N LEU A 62 -10.52 0.79 21.40
CA LEU A 62 -11.98 0.86 21.14
C LEU A 62 -12.52 2.27 21.40
N ALA A 63 -12.05 2.95 22.45
CA ALA A 63 -12.43 4.33 22.72
C ALA A 63 -11.98 5.27 21.59
N ALA A 64 -10.73 5.14 21.13
CA ALA A 64 -10.21 5.94 20.01
C ALA A 64 -10.96 5.66 18.71
N ALA A 65 -11.24 4.40 18.40
CA ALA A 65 -11.98 3.99 17.20
C ALA A 65 -13.42 4.52 17.20
N LEU A 66 -14.10 4.47 18.35
CA LEU A 66 -15.46 4.99 18.49
C LEU A 66 -15.50 6.50 18.27
N VAL A 67 -14.60 7.26 18.91
CA VAL A 67 -14.52 8.71 18.74
C VAL A 67 -14.18 9.07 17.29
N TYR A 68 -13.21 8.38 16.68
CA TYR A 68 -12.85 8.57 15.27
C TYR A 68 -14.05 8.34 14.33
N PHE A 69 -14.82 7.28 14.57
CA PHE A 69 -16.02 6.97 13.79
C PHE A 69 -17.10 8.06 13.92
N VAL A 70 -17.31 8.57 15.13
CA VAL A 70 -18.27 9.68 15.38
C VAL A 70 -17.82 10.94 14.65
N ILE A 71 -16.53 11.32 14.77
CA ILE A 71 -15.96 12.48 14.08
C ILE A 71 -16.11 12.31 12.55
N GLY A 72 -15.79 11.12 12.03
CA GLY A 72 -15.94 10.80 10.61
C GLY A 72 -17.37 10.98 10.11
N LYS A 73 -18.37 10.52 10.85
CA LYS A 73 -19.79 10.72 10.50
C LYS A 73 -20.22 12.21 10.50
N VAL A 74 -19.66 13.00 11.40
CA VAL A 74 -20.00 14.43 11.50
C VAL A 74 -19.35 15.22 10.36
N LEU A 75 -18.08 14.92 10.04
CA LEU A 75 -17.31 15.66 9.03
C LEU A 75 -17.59 15.19 7.59
N ALA A 76 -17.92 13.92 7.38
CA ALA A 76 -18.08 13.32 6.05
C ALA A 76 -19.47 13.58 5.41
N LYS A 77 -20.18 14.63 5.79
CA LYS A 77 -21.44 15.03 5.12
C LYS A 77 -21.15 15.36 3.67
N GLY A 78 -21.18 14.36 2.79
CA GLY A 78 -21.14 14.53 1.33
C GLY A 78 -20.03 13.87 0.54
N SER A 79 -19.04 13.20 1.15
CA SER A 79 -18.00 12.48 0.38
C SER A 79 -17.98 11.00 0.73
N SER A 80 -18.43 10.16 -0.19
CA SER A 80 -18.51 8.70 -0.01
C SER A 80 -17.43 7.92 -0.77
N THR A 81 -16.23 8.44 -0.94
CA THR A 81 -15.13 7.70 -1.52
C THR A 81 -14.40 6.88 -0.45
N SER A 82 -14.98 5.73 -0.10
CA SER A 82 -14.27 4.72 0.69
C SER A 82 -13.30 3.98 -0.20
N TYR A 83 -11.99 4.21 -0.03
CA TYR A 83 -10.93 3.41 -0.65
C TYR A 83 -10.88 1.96 -0.12
N LEU A 84 -11.49 1.68 1.03
CA LEU A 84 -11.62 0.35 1.58
C LEU A 84 -12.81 -0.36 0.94
N GLN A 85 -12.52 -1.23 -0.01
CA GLN A 85 -13.54 -2.14 -0.55
C GLN A 85 -13.81 -3.23 0.49
N MET A 86 -15.06 -3.34 0.93
CA MET A 86 -15.53 -4.40 1.84
C MET A 86 -16.15 -5.52 1.01
N ALA A 87 -15.32 -6.50 0.61
CA ALA A 87 -15.79 -7.63 -0.20
C ALA A 87 -16.81 -8.51 0.52
N TRP A 88 -16.70 -8.65 1.86
CA TRP A 88 -17.69 -9.40 2.66
C TRP A 88 -19.14 -8.94 2.51
N LEU A 89 -19.36 -7.69 2.09
CA LEU A 89 -20.69 -7.12 1.87
C LEU A 89 -21.20 -7.26 0.42
N LYS A 90 -20.30 -7.65 -0.50
CA LYS A 90 -20.60 -7.68 -1.95
C LYS A 90 -20.42 -9.07 -2.55
N ASP A 91 -19.39 -9.80 -2.08
CA ASP A 91 -18.96 -11.07 -2.64
C ASP A 91 -19.42 -12.22 -1.74
N SER A 92 -19.38 -13.45 -2.26
CA SER A 92 -19.65 -14.64 -1.47
C SER A 92 -18.54 -14.86 -0.41
N VAL A 93 -18.92 -15.49 0.71
CA VAL A 93 -17.95 -15.88 1.77
C VAL A 93 -16.84 -16.76 1.19
N GLU A 94 -17.17 -17.66 0.27
CA GLU A 94 -16.21 -18.53 -0.41
C GLU A 94 -15.17 -17.71 -1.18
N GLN A 95 -15.60 -16.70 -1.93
CA GLN A 95 -14.70 -15.83 -2.69
C GLN A 95 -13.77 -15.02 -1.76
N CYS A 96 -14.29 -14.49 -0.67
CA CYS A 96 -13.48 -13.76 0.33
C CYS A 96 -12.42 -14.68 0.96
N LEU A 97 -12.79 -15.90 1.34
CA LEU A 97 -11.84 -16.89 1.88
C LEU A 97 -10.80 -17.31 0.85
N LYS A 98 -11.18 -17.43 -0.41
CA LYS A 98 -10.25 -17.72 -1.51
C LYS A 98 -9.25 -16.59 -1.72
N ASN A 99 -9.69 -15.34 -1.68
CA ASN A 99 -8.80 -14.17 -1.77
C ASN A 99 -7.77 -14.18 -0.64
N ILE A 100 -8.22 -14.41 0.61
CA ILE A 100 -7.35 -14.51 1.78
C ILE A 100 -6.34 -15.65 1.61
N TYR A 101 -6.79 -16.83 1.18
CA TYR A 101 -5.92 -17.98 0.94
C TYR A 101 -4.85 -17.70 -0.12
N VAL A 102 -5.23 -17.10 -1.25
CA VAL A 102 -4.31 -16.76 -2.34
C VAL A 102 -3.21 -15.81 -1.85
N CYS A 103 -3.59 -14.78 -1.10
CA CYS A 103 -2.61 -13.82 -0.57
C CYS A 103 -1.68 -14.46 0.48
N VAL A 104 -2.21 -15.24 1.43
CA VAL A 104 -1.39 -15.96 2.42
C VAL A 104 -0.41 -16.91 1.72
N LYS A 105 -0.89 -17.63 0.69
CA LYS A 105 -0.05 -18.52 -0.12
C LYS A 105 1.08 -17.77 -0.83
N ALA A 106 0.77 -16.63 -1.45
CA ALA A 106 1.76 -15.78 -2.12
C ALA A 106 2.85 -15.29 -1.14
N VAL A 107 2.45 -14.85 0.06
CA VAL A 107 3.41 -14.42 1.10
C VAL A 107 4.31 -15.58 1.56
N ILE A 108 3.75 -16.77 1.82
CA ILE A 108 4.53 -17.95 2.23
C ILE A 108 5.51 -18.39 1.13
N LYS A 109 5.12 -18.24 -0.14
CA LYS A 109 5.99 -18.50 -1.30
C LYS A 109 7.02 -17.40 -1.57
N CYS A 110 7.04 -16.35 -0.75
CA CYS A 110 7.89 -15.17 -0.94
C CYS A 110 7.63 -14.43 -2.28
N GLU A 111 6.41 -14.50 -2.80
CA GLU A 111 5.95 -13.80 -4.00
C GLU A 111 5.62 -12.34 -3.64
N GLY A 112 6.62 -11.52 -3.37
CA GLY A 112 6.39 -10.13 -3.02
C GLY A 112 7.68 -9.35 -2.88
N ILE A 113 7.54 -8.03 -2.84
CA ILE A 113 8.66 -7.08 -2.79
C ILE A 113 9.03 -6.64 -1.37
N PHE A 114 8.15 -6.85 -0.38
CA PHE A 114 8.32 -6.34 0.98
C PHE A 114 8.69 -7.45 1.97
N TYR A 115 9.99 -7.72 2.17
CA TYR A 115 10.50 -8.55 3.26
C TYR A 115 9.81 -9.92 3.45
N ASN A 116 9.16 -10.46 2.41
CA ASN A 116 8.44 -11.73 2.53
C ASN A 116 9.35 -12.86 3.00
N ILE A 117 10.60 -12.91 2.54
CA ILE A 117 11.60 -13.89 3.02
C ILE A 117 11.87 -13.67 4.50
N GLY A 118 12.10 -12.43 4.94
CA GLY A 118 12.31 -12.08 6.35
C GLY A 118 11.10 -12.45 7.22
N TYR A 119 9.88 -12.26 6.70
CA TYR A 119 8.67 -12.65 7.39
C TYR A 119 8.53 -14.18 7.51
N VAL A 120 8.80 -14.94 6.45
CA VAL A 120 8.80 -16.42 6.51
C VAL A 120 9.85 -16.95 7.49
N ILE A 121 11.05 -16.37 7.49
CA ILE A 121 12.09 -16.69 8.50
C ILE A 121 11.56 -16.38 9.91
N SER A 122 10.82 -15.30 10.09
CA SER A 122 10.24 -14.95 11.40
C SER A 122 9.18 -15.96 11.88
N ILE A 123 8.41 -16.55 10.96
CA ILE A 123 7.50 -17.67 11.28
C ILE A 123 8.30 -18.86 11.81
N LEU A 124 9.38 -19.26 11.13
CA LEU A 124 10.23 -20.39 11.54
C LEU A 124 10.89 -20.14 12.90
N ILE A 125 11.43 -18.95 13.13
CA ILE A 125 12.02 -18.55 14.41
C ILE A 125 10.97 -18.61 15.52
N SER A 126 9.77 -18.09 15.26
CA SER A 126 8.68 -18.11 16.25
C SER A 126 8.25 -19.53 16.61
N ALA A 127 8.19 -20.44 15.63
CA ALA A 127 7.91 -21.86 15.87
C ALA A 127 9.00 -22.52 16.73
N ILE A 128 10.28 -22.28 16.42
CA ILE A 128 11.42 -22.78 17.21
C ILE A 128 11.35 -22.23 18.65
N PHE A 129 11.00 -20.96 18.81
CA PHE A 129 10.86 -20.35 20.13
C PHE A 129 9.73 -20.96 20.96
N ILE A 130 8.57 -21.25 20.35
CA ILE A 130 7.46 -21.96 21.02
C ILE A 130 7.92 -23.35 21.48
N ILE A 131 8.56 -24.12 20.61
CA ILE A 131 9.07 -25.46 20.94
C ILE A 131 10.08 -25.40 22.11
N TYR A 132 10.97 -24.40 22.08
CA TYR A 132 11.94 -24.19 23.17
C TYR A 132 11.25 -23.90 24.49
N LEU A 133 10.27 -23.00 24.52
CA LEU A 133 9.51 -22.67 25.74
C LEU A 133 8.68 -23.85 26.25
N CYS A 134 8.13 -24.66 25.35
CA CYS A 134 7.43 -25.90 25.69
C CYS A 134 8.37 -26.89 26.41
N LYS A 135 9.54 -27.17 25.83
CA LYS A 135 10.54 -28.04 26.44
C LYS A 135 11.02 -27.56 27.83
N LYS A 136 11.07 -26.25 28.02
CA LYS A 136 11.44 -25.63 29.31
C LYS A 136 10.27 -25.55 30.29
N LYS A 137 9.07 -26.02 29.94
CA LYS A 137 7.82 -25.88 30.73
C LYS A 137 7.51 -24.43 31.12
N LYS A 138 7.92 -23.47 30.28
CA LYS A 138 7.70 -22.01 30.44
C LYS A 138 6.68 -21.44 29.47
N LEU A 139 6.07 -22.27 28.64
CA LEU A 139 5.09 -21.84 27.68
C LEU A 139 3.80 -21.40 28.38
N LYS A 140 3.41 -20.15 28.19
CA LYS A 140 2.17 -19.57 28.68
C LYS A 140 1.21 -19.35 27.52
N ILE A 141 -0.09 -19.39 27.80
CA ILE A 141 -1.12 -19.12 26.77
C ILE A 141 -0.98 -17.71 26.18
N GLY A 142 -0.61 -16.72 27.00
CA GLY A 142 -0.33 -15.36 26.55
C GLY A 142 0.80 -15.27 25.52
N VAL A 143 1.82 -16.14 25.60
CA VAL A 143 2.89 -16.21 24.58
C VAL A 143 2.34 -16.72 23.26
N ILE A 144 1.53 -17.79 23.30
CA ILE A 144 0.92 -18.37 22.09
C ILE A 144 0.04 -17.33 21.40
N ILE A 145 -0.86 -16.69 22.14
CA ILE A 145 -1.76 -15.66 21.61
C ILE A 145 -0.96 -14.49 21.02
N SER A 146 0.12 -14.06 21.69
CA SER A 146 0.96 -12.96 21.17
C SER A 146 1.66 -13.33 19.88
N ILE A 147 2.23 -14.53 19.78
CA ILE A 147 2.92 -14.97 18.56
C ILE A 147 1.92 -15.11 17.40
N ILE A 148 0.75 -15.72 17.64
CA ILE A 148 -0.31 -15.81 16.64
C ILE A 148 -0.76 -14.42 16.23
N GLY A 149 -1.03 -13.53 17.19
CA GLY A 149 -1.42 -12.14 16.92
C GLY A 149 -0.36 -11.36 16.14
N LEU A 150 0.92 -11.54 16.47
CA LEU A 150 2.03 -10.88 15.77
C LEU A 150 2.16 -11.38 14.33
N LEU A 151 2.13 -12.70 14.12
CA LEU A 151 2.28 -13.30 12.79
C LEU A 151 1.02 -13.12 11.92
N SER A 152 -0.17 -12.99 12.49
CA SER A 152 -1.40 -12.75 11.73
C SER A 152 -1.66 -11.26 11.45
N ALA A 153 -0.99 -10.35 12.17
CA ALA A 153 -1.22 -8.91 12.05
C ALA A 153 -1.09 -8.35 10.62
N PRO A 154 -0.13 -8.78 9.77
CA PRO A 154 -0.05 -8.33 8.38
C PRO A 154 -1.30 -8.64 7.54
N PHE A 155 -2.10 -9.64 7.94
CA PHE A 155 -3.29 -10.07 7.22
C PHE A 155 -4.59 -9.45 7.74
N TYR A 156 -4.57 -8.68 8.82
CA TYR A 156 -5.80 -8.19 9.46
C TYR A 156 -6.66 -7.32 8.56
N ILE A 157 -6.07 -6.41 7.76
CA ILE A 157 -6.87 -5.60 6.83
C ILE A 157 -7.58 -6.51 5.84
N MET A 158 -6.87 -7.48 5.26
CA MET A 158 -7.43 -8.43 4.31
C MET A 158 -8.49 -9.31 4.95
N ILE A 159 -8.29 -9.79 6.18
CA ILE A 159 -9.28 -10.56 6.92
C ILE A 159 -10.54 -9.71 7.16
N ILE A 160 -10.39 -8.44 7.50
CA ILE A 160 -11.52 -7.53 7.75
C ILE A 160 -12.25 -7.17 6.46
N THR A 161 -11.55 -6.98 5.35
CA THR A 161 -12.12 -6.51 4.08
C THR A 161 -12.53 -7.64 3.14
N GLY A 162 -11.95 -8.84 3.28
CA GLY A 162 -12.19 -10.00 2.40
C GLY A 162 -11.47 -9.92 1.04
N VAL A 163 -10.58 -8.93 0.85
CA VAL A 163 -9.86 -8.71 -0.42
C VAL A 163 -8.40 -8.34 -0.18
N ASP A 164 -7.51 -8.69 -1.13
CA ASP A 164 -6.11 -8.24 -1.09
C ASP A 164 -6.05 -6.72 -1.19
N GLN A 165 -5.32 -6.11 -0.29
CA GLN A 165 -5.20 -4.66 -0.18
C GLN A 165 -3.97 -4.14 -0.94
N LEU A 166 -3.99 -2.85 -1.24
CA LEU A 166 -2.88 -2.16 -1.89
C LEU A 166 -1.56 -2.42 -1.18
N LYS A 167 -0.49 -2.67 -1.93
CA LYS A 167 0.83 -3.03 -1.38
C LYS A 167 1.37 -2.00 -0.39
N ARG A 168 1.07 -0.72 -0.58
CA ARG A 168 1.42 0.37 0.34
C ARG A 168 0.82 0.23 1.75
N THR A 169 -0.21 -0.60 1.93
CA THR A 169 -0.79 -0.87 3.25
C THR A 169 -0.11 -2.03 3.98
N GLN A 170 0.78 -2.76 3.29
CA GLN A 170 1.39 -4.00 3.77
C GLN A 170 2.71 -3.80 4.53
N PHE A 171 2.99 -2.60 5.04
CA PHE A 171 4.24 -2.29 5.77
C PHE A 171 4.40 -3.08 7.09
N ASN A 172 3.38 -3.82 7.53
CA ASN A 172 3.47 -4.65 8.72
C ASN A 172 4.34 -5.92 8.53
N TYR A 173 4.50 -6.44 7.31
CA TYR A 173 5.40 -7.57 7.08
C TYR A 173 6.84 -7.25 7.48
N PRO A 174 7.48 -6.18 6.98
CA PRO A 174 8.83 -5.81 7.41
C PRO A 174 8.88 -5.45 8.89
N PHE A 175 7.84 -4.84 9.46
CA PHE A 175 7.80 -4.45 10.86
C PHE A 175 7.81 -5.68 11.78
N VAL A 176 6.97 -6.69 11.50
CA VAL A 176 6.97 -7.96 12.23
C VAL A 176 8.30 -8.68 12.09
N ALA A 177 8.85 -8.76 10.88
CA ALA A 177 10.15 -9.37 10.64
C ALA A 177 11.26 -8.67 11.43
N ALA A 178 11.31 -7.34 11.42
CA ALA A 178 12.29 -6.56 12.17
C ALA A 178 12.22 -6.83 13.69
N ILE A 179 11.02 -6.89 14.24
CA ILE A 179 10.80 -7.18 15.67
C ILE A 179 11.33 -8.58 16.02
N VAL A 180 10.94 -9.61 15.28
CA VAL A 180 11.36 -10.98 15.54
C VAL A 180 12.87 -11.13 15.40
N ILE A 181 13.47 -10.54 14.35
CA ILE A 181 14.92 -10.52 14.11
C ILE A 181 15.65 -9.83 15.26
N MET A 182 15.21 -8.64 15.66
CA MET A 182 15.81 -7.87 16.76
C MET A 182 15.82 -8.68 18.07
N TYR A 183 14.66 -9.27 18.42
CA TYR A 183 14.58 -10.09 19.62
C TYR A 183 15.44 -11.33 19.55
N THR A 184 15.57 -11.97 18.40
CA THR A 184 16.45 -13.10 18.20
C THR A 184 17.91 -12.73 18.46
N VAL A 185 18.38 -11.61 17.91
CA VAL A 185 19.74 -11.10 18.16
C VAL A 185 19.97 -10.80 19.63
N ILE A 186 19.02 -10.08 20.27
CA ILE A 186 19.10 -9.75 21.71
C ILE A 186 19.16 -11.04 22.56
N TYR A 187 18.33 -12.03 22.23
CA TYR A 187 18.31 -13.30 22.96
C TYR A 187 19.61 -14.09 22.79
N LEU A 188 20.09 -14.26 21.57
CA LEU A 188 21.34 -14.95 21.27
C LEU A 188 22.57 -14.26 21.90
N SER A 189 22.52 -12.92 22.03
CA SER A 189 23.59 -12.13 22.66
C SER A 189 23.77 -12.42 24.17
N LYS A 190 22.74 -12.97 24.82
CA LYS A 190 22.76 -13.32 26.25
C LYS A 190 23.33 -14.72 26.53
N ILE A 191 23.64 -15.48 25.48
CA ILE A 191 24.08 -16.89 25.61
C ILE A 191 25.46 -17.04 24.97
N ASP A 192 26.51 -17.02 25.80
CA ASP A 192 27.91 -17.08 25.34
C ASP A 192 28.20 -18.32 24.49
N LYS A 193 27.62 -19.47 24.84
CA LYS A 193 27.78 -20.73 24.09
C LYS A 193 27.23 -20.64 22.65
N LEU A 194 26.35 -19.70 22.36
CA LEU A 194 25.72 -19.51 21.05
C LEU A 194 26.28 -18.31 20.27
N ARG A 195 27.46 -17.81 20.66
CA ARG A 195 28.11 -16.65 20.02
C ARG A 195 28.30 -16.83 18.51
N TRP A 196 28.68 -18.02 18.08
CA TRP A 196 28.82 -18.35 16.67
C TRP A 196 27.48 -18.28 15.94
N LEU A 197 26.40 -18.79 16.54
CA LEU A 197 25.05 -18.74 15.96
C LEU A 197 24.55 -17.31 15.85
N LYS A 198 24.82 -16.47 16.85
CA LYS A 198 24.51 -15.03 16.77
C LYS A 198 25.21 -14.38 15.58
N ASN A 199 26.51 -14.63 15.39
CA ASN A 199 27.28 -14.05 14.31
C ASN A 199 26.78 -14.54 12.94
N ALA A 200 26.49 -15.84 12.79
CA ALA A 200 25.88 -16.38 11.58
C ALA A 200 24.51 -15.76 11.29
N PHE A 201 23.71 -15.55 12.33
CA PHE A 201 22.41 -14.89 12.19
C PHE A 201 22.54 -13.41 11.78
N ILE A 202 23.52 -12.68 12.30
CA ILE A 202 23.82 -11.30 11.89
C ILE A 202 24.19 -11.25 10.40
N VAL A 203 25.03 -12.18 9.93
CA VAL A 203 25.38 -12.29 8.50
C VAL A 203 24.12 -12.52 7.66
N LEU A 204 23.23 -13.42 8.08
CA LEU A 204 21.94 -13.64 7.40
C LEU A 204 21.11 -12.34 7.33
N VAL A 205 21.03 -11.58 8.42
CA VAL A 205 20.32 -10.30 8.46
C VAL A 205 20.93 -9.28 7.48
N CYS A 206 22.27 -9.24 7.40
CA CYS A 206 22.95 -8.37 6.42
C CYS A 206 22.63 -8.77 4.98
N ILE A 207 22.56 -10.07 4.66
CA ILE A 207 22.17 -10.58 3.35
C ILE A 207 20.70 -10.18 3.04
N LEU A 208 19.79 -10.35 3.99
CA LEU A 208 18.40 -9.93 3.83
C LEU A 208 18.26 -8.41 3.60
N ALA A 209 19.00 -7.61 4.37
CA ALA A 209 19.02 -6.16 4.20
C ALA A 209 19.57 -5.74 2.82
N TYR A 210 20.65 -6.38 2.37
CA TYR A 210 21.21 -6.16 1.04
C TYR A 210 20.22 -6.50 -0.07
N THR A 211 19.59 -7.68 0.00
CA THR A 211 18.59 -8.13 -0.98
C THR A 211 17.41 -7.16 -1.06
N GLN A 212 16.94 -6.68 0.08
CA GLN A 212 15.85 -5.71 0.13
C GLN A 212 16.27 -4.35 -0.43
N SER A 213 17.49 -3.90 -0.12
CA SER A 213 18.03 -2.65 -0.69
C SER A 213 18.16 -2.74 -2.20
N TYR A 214 18.61 -3.89 -2.72
CA TYR A 214 18.68 -4.15 -4.16
C TYR A 214 17.30 -4.11 -4.83
N ASN A 215 16.29 -4.74 -4.23
CA ASN A 215 14.91 -4.69 -4.73
C ASN A 215 14.36 -3.25 -4.73
N THR A 216 14.65 -2.50 -3.67
CA THR A 216 14.24 -1.10 -3.56
C THR A 216 14.90 -0.24 -4.66
N ALA A 217 16.20 -0.43 -4.89
CA ALA A 217 16.91 0.26 -5.97
C ALA A 217 16.33 -0.07 -7.35
N ASN A 218 15.97 -1.32 -7.61
CA ASN A 218 15.30 -1.74 -8.85
C ASN A 218 13.92 -1.10 -9.03
N LEU A 219 13.15 -0.93 -7.93
CA LEU A 219 11.87 -0.22 -7.99
C LEU A 219 12.07 1.27 -8.34
N PHE A 220 13.04 1.93 -7.74
CA PHE A 220 13.37 3.32 -8.07
C PHE A 220 13.83 3.45 -9.52
N ASN A 221 14.68 2.54 -10.01
CA ASN A 221 15.08 2.52 -11.41
C ASN A 221 13.87 2.33 -12.34
N THR A 222 12.93 1.46 -11.98
CA THR A 222 11.70 1.27 -12.75
C THR A 222 10.88 2.56 -12.85
N VAL A 223 10.77 3.32 -11.75
CA VAL A 223 10.07 4.62 -11.73
C VAL A 223 10.78 5.62 -12.65
N ASP A 224 12.12 5.73 -12.56
CA ASP A 224 12.88 6.66 -13.40
C ASP A 224 12.75 6.34 -14.89
N VAL A 225 12.89 5.07 -15.26
CA VAL A 225 12.75 4.63 -16.66
C VAL A 225 11.33 4.88 -17.19
N GLN A 226 10.29 4.61 -16.37
CA GLN A 226 8.91 4.89 -16.77
C GLN A 226 8.66 6.39 -16.88
N TYR A 227 9.14 7.19 -15.93
CA TYR A 227 9.01 8.65 -15.97
C TYR A 227 9.61 9.23 -17.26
N ARG A 228 10.84 8.84 -17.61
CA ARG A 228 11.49 9.29 -18.86
C ARG A 228 10.75 8.83 -20.11
N SER A 229 10.16 7.64 -20.09
CA SER A 229 9.32 7.17 -21.18
C SER A 229 8.06 8.01 -21.35
N ASP A 230 7.42 8.36 -20.25
CA ASP A 230 6.22 9.21 -20.24
C ASP A 230 6.56 10.66 -20.65
N GLU A 231 7.71 11.17 -20.22
CA GLU A 231 8.21 12.48 -20.62
C GLU A 231 8.46 12.55 -22.13
N ALA A 232 9.13 11.53 -22.70
CA ALA A 232 9.35 11.44 -24.14
C ALA A 232 8.02 11.35 -24.92
N PHE A 233 7.07 10.55 -24.42
CA PHE A 233 5.74 10.47 -24.99
C PHE A 233 5.00 11.82 -24.94
N ALA A 234 5.05 12.51 -23.81
CA ALA A 234 4.40 13.80 -23.62
C ALA A 234 4.93 14.86 -24.60
N TYR A 235 6.24 14.94 -24.78
CA TYR A 235 6.85 15.88 -25.73
C TYR A 235 6.50 15.53 -27.18
N ASP A 236 6.54 14.23 -27.57
CA ASP A 236 6.14 13.82 -28.92
C ASP A 236 4.66 14.14 -29.20
N LEU A 237 3.78 13.86 -28.24
CA LEU A 237 2.37 14.19 -28.31
C LEU A 237 2.14 15.70 -28.49
N MET A 238 2.72 16.51 -27.62
CA MET A 238 2.54 17.97 -27.68
C MET A 238 3.12 18.55 -28.96
N SER A 239 4.29 18.10 -29.39
CA SER A 239 4.88 18.50 -30.67
C SER A 239 3.95 18.20 -31.85
N LYS A 240 3.30 17.02 -31.86
CA LYS A 240 2.32 16.65 -32.88
C LYS A 240 1.05 17.50 -32.83
N ILE A 241 0.57 17.85 -31.64
CA ILE A 241 -0.56 18.76 -31.46
C ILE A 241 -0.21 20.14 -32.01
N GLU A 242 0.93 20.69 -31.61
CA GLU A 242 1.39 22.03 -32.00
C GLU A 242 1.71 22.14 -33.51
N SER A 243 2.02 21.03 -34.15
CA SER A 243 2.26 20.99 -35.63
C SER A 243 1.01 20.95 -36.47
N LYS A 244 -0.20 20.88 -35.89
CA LYS A 244 -1.45 20.85 -36.64
C LYS A 244 -1.83 22.24 -37.13
N ASP A 245 -2.31 22.32 -38.37
CA ASP A 245 -2.71 23.60 -39.05
C ASP A 245 -3.76 24.39 -38.28
N TRP A 246 -4.58 23.71 -37.48
CA TRP A 246 -5.63 24.33 -36.66
C TRP A 246 -5.12 24.78 -35.28
N TYR A 247 -3.89 24.44 -34.88
CA TYR A 247 -3.38 24.82 -33.57
C TYR A 247 -2.99 26.31 -33.51
N ASN A 248 -3.52 26.99 -32.49
CA ASN A 248 -3.20 28.39 -32.23
C ASN A 248 -2.65 28.53 -30.77
N PRO A 249 -1.38 28.89 -30.57
CA PRO A 249 -0.80 28.99 -29.23
C PRO A 249 -1.40 30.08 -28.33
N LYS A 250 -2.30 30.91 -28.87
CA LYS A 250 -3.01 31.97 -28.12
C LYS A 250 -4.38 31.50 -27.58
N GLU A 251 -4.81 30.33 -27.99
CA GLU A 251 -6.07 29.76 -27.55
C GLU A 251 -5.85 28.75 -26.42
N ASP A 252 -6.76 28.72 -25.45
CA ASP A 252 -6.76 27.77 -24.35
C ASP A 252 -7.52 26.49 -24.76
N TYR A 253 -6.78 25.44 -25.11
CA TYR A 253 -7.36 24.14 -25.46
C TYR A 253 -7.45 23.24 -24.22
N LYS A 254 -8.52 22.45 -24.16
CA LYS A 254 -8.57 21.28 -23.24
C LYS A 254 -8.14 20.04 -24.00
N ILE A 255 -7.23 19.26 -23.42
CA ILE A 255 -6.83 17.96 -23.95
C ILE A 255 -7.59 16.85 -23.24
N ILE A 256 -8.18 15.93 -23.99
CA ILE A 256 -8.93 14.78 -23.48
C ILE A 256 -8.36 13.51 -24.04
N PHE A 257 -7.83 12.67 -23.17
CA PHE A 257 -7.31 11.36 -23.53
C PHE A 257 -8.41 10.31 -23.45
N VAL A 258 -8.56 9.51 -24.52
CA VAL A 258 -9.46 8.35 -24.58
C VAL A 258 -8.60 7.09 -24.75
N GLY A 259 -8.79 6.10 -23.88
CA GLY A 259 -7.96 4.92 -23.80
C GLY A 259 -6.72 5.12 -22.93
N ARG A 260 -5.74 4.24 -23.09
CA ARG A 260 -4.51 4.25 -22.30
C ARG A 260 -3.24 4.10 -23.16
N HIS A 261 -2.12 4.66 -22.68
CA HIS A 261 -0.81 4.47 -23.32
C HIS A 261 0.18 3.91 -22.31
N GLN A 262 0.56 2.63 -22.49
CA GLN A 262 1.56 1.94 -21.67
C GLN A 262 2.62 1.34 -22.56
N LYS A 263 3.77 1.99 -22.65
CA LYS A 263 4.91 1.41 -23.38
C LYS A 263 5.48 0.22 -22.61
N GLN A 264 5.72 -0.90 -23.30
CA GLN A 264 6.45 -2.02 -22.71
C GLN A 264 7.94 -1.69 -22.63
N LEU A 265 8.45 -1.52 -21.42
CA LEU A 265 9.85 -1.21 -21.17
C LEU A 265 10.63 -2.51 -20.98
N LYS A 266 11.69 -2.71 -21.78
CA LYS A 266 12.52 -3.93 -21.75
C LYS A 266 13.42 -4.00 -20.50
N ASN A 267 13.76 -2.88 -19.89
CA ASN A 267 14.72 -2.78 -18.78
C ASN A 267 14.03 -2.57 -17.41
N VAL A 268 12.79 -3.01 -17.28
CA VAL A 268 12.04 -2.93 -16.02
C VAL A 268 12.10 -4.28 -15.33
N TYR A 269 12.83 -4.37 -14.24
CA TYR A 269 13.06 -5.62 -13.51
C TYR A 269 11.99 -5.90 -12.45
N LEU A 270 11.37 -4.85 -11.90
CA LEU A 270 10.42 -5.00 -10.79
C LEU A 270 9.28 -3.98 -10.95
N LYS A 271 8.05 -4.47 -10.84
CA LYS A 271 6.84 -3.63 -10.85
C LYS A 271 6.04 -3.89 -9.58
N SER A 272 5.36 -2.87 -9.10
CA SER A 272 4.46 -3.02 -7.96
C SER A 272 3.44 -1.89 -7.92
N GLU A 273 2.17 -2.24 -7.84
CA GLU A 273 1.06 -1.28 -7.78
C GLU A 273 1.18 -0.23 -8.89
N VAL A 274 1.40 1.03 -8.51
CA VAL A 274 1.61 2.15 -9.44
C VAL A 274 3.02 2.19 -10.04
N ILE A 275 4.00 1.50 -9.43
CA ILE A 275 5.40 1.51 -9.88
C ILE A 275 5.53 0.72 -11.19
N GLY A 276 6.02 1.38 -12.21
CA GLY A 276 6.15 0.84 -13.57
C GLY A 276 4.89 0.99 -14.42
N SER A 277 3.87 1.71 -13.93
CA SER A 277 2.71 2.13 -14.71
C SER A 277 2.89 3.55 -15.23
N SER A 278 2.47 3.78 -16.48
CA SER A 278 2.50 5.11 -17.10
C SER A 278 1.47 6.05 -16.47
N PHE A 279 1.76 7.34 -16.44
CA PHE A 279 0.78 8.39 -16.11
C PHE A 279 -0.38 8.44 -17.13
N PHE A 280 -0.16 7.91 -18.34
CA PHE A 280 -1.17 7.80 -19.40
C PHE A 280 -1.82 6.41 -19.47
N ALA A 281 -1.65 5.55 -18.45
CA ALA A 281 -2.27 4.24 -18.40
C ALA A 281 -2.93 3.93 -17.05
N PHE A 282 -2.36 4.41 -15.96
CA PHE A 282 -2.91 4.17 -14.62
C PHE A 282 -4.24 4.93 -14.45
N ASP A 283 -5.20 4.33 -13.75
CA ASP A 283 -6.55 4.88 -13.53
C ASP A 283 -7.46 4.93 -14.78
N TYR A 284 -7.15 4.22 -15.88
CA TYR A 284 -7.97 4.26 -17.11
C TYR A 284 -9.42 3.79 -16.90
N GLU A 285 -9.68 2.95 -15.91
CA GLU A 285 -11.02 2.45 -15.54
C GLU A 285 -11.85 3.45 -14.70
N TYR A 286 -11.25 4.59 -14.29
CA TYR A 286 -11.94 5.58 -13.48
C TYR A 286 -12.78 6.53 -14.33
N ILE A 287 -13.69 7.28 -13.66
CA ILE A 287 -14.66 8.18 -14.26
C ILE A 287 -14.05 9.25 -15.20
N TYR A 288 -12.76 9.55 -15.04
CA TYR A 288 -12.02 10.48 -15.91
C TYR A 288 -10.97 9.76 -16.78
N GLY A 289 -10.95 8.43 -16.77
CA GLY A 289 -9.89 7.66 -17.41
C GLY A 289 -8.50 8.14 -16.96
N VAL A 290 -7.52 8.13 -17.86
CA VAL A 290 -6.15 8.57 -17.58
C VAL A 290 -5.99 10.10 -17.46
N ASN A 291 -7.04 10.89 -17.74
CA ASN A 291 -6.95 12.34 -17.83
C ASN A 291 -6.45 12.99 -16.56
N SER A 292 -6.91 12.56 -15.37
CA SER A 292 -6.47 13.14 -14.11
C SER A 292 -4.95 13.12 -13.95
N ARG A 293 -4.32 12.00 -14.27
CA ARG A 293 -2.85 11.84 -14.14
C ARG A 293 -2.11 12.39 -15.36
N GLY A 294 -2.57 12.12 -16.57
CA GLY A 294 -1.95 12.58 -17.80
C GLY A 294 -1.87 14.10 -17.90
N ILE A 295 -2.99 14.79 -17.63
CA ILE A 295 -3.02 16.26 -17.63
C ILE A 295 -2.17 16.84 -16.48
N THR A 296 -2.23 16.24 -15.29
CA THR A 296 -1.36 16.67 -14.18
C THR A 296 0.10 16.50 -14.54
N PHE A 297 0.48 15.41 -15.22
CA PHE A 297 1.84 15.18 -15.67
C PHE A 297 2.29 16.21 -16.71
N LEU A 298 1.46 16.52 -17.72
CA LEU A 298 1.74 17.60 -18.67
C LEU A 298 1.90 18.96 -17.98
N ASN A 299 1.11 19.25 -16.95
CA ASN A 299 1.25 20.47 -16.17
C ASN A 299 2.57 20.52 -15.37
N ILE A 300 3.06 19.38 -14.88
CA ILE A 300 4.39 19.27 -14.26
C ILE A 300 5.50 19.58 -15.27
N LEU A 301 5.32 19.19 -16.55
CA LEU A 301 6.26 19.50 -17.64
C LEU A 301 6.17 20.96 -18.12
N GLY A 302 5.26 21.76 -17.58
CA GLY A 302 5.16 23.20 -17.85
C GLY A 302 3.99 23.61 -18.76
N TYR A 303 3.21 22.66 -19.26
CA TYR A 303 1.97 22.95 -19.99
C TYR A 303 0.89 23.42 -19.00
N LYS A 304 0.07 24.41 -19.40
CA LYS A 304 -1.00 24.95 -18.56
C LYS A 304 -2.34 24.45 -19.09
N LEU A 305 -2.73 23.23 -18.70
CA LEU A 305 -3.91 22.54 -19.19
C LEU A 305 -4.95 22.38 -18.09
N GLU A 306 -6.22 22.64 -18.43
CA GLU A 306 -7.34 22.35 -17.54
C GLU A 306 -7.73 20.87 -17.59
N GLN A 307 -8.18 20.35 -16.44
CA GLN A 307 -8.75 19.00 -16.36
C GLN A 307 -10.10 18.95 -17.06
N PRO A 308 -10.37 17.93 -17.90
CA PRO A 308 -11.70 17.73 -18.43
C PRO A 308 -12.67 17.28 -17.34
N THR A 309 -13.94 17.65 -17.51
CA THR A 309 -15.03 17.16 -16.68
C THR A 309 -15.41 15.73 -17.08
N ALA A 310 -16.12 15.01 -16.21
CA ALA A 310 -16.63 13.67 -16.54
C ALA A 310 -17.56 13.68 -17.77
N ALA A 311 -18.39 14.71 -17.92
CA ALA A 311 -19.27 14.86 -19.08
C ALA A 311 -18.45 15.04 -20.36
N GLU A 312 -17.44 15.91 -20.36
CA GLU A 312 -16.56 16.13 -21.53
C GLU A 312 -15.78 14.85 -21.88
N PHE A 313 -15.39 14.05 -20.91
CA PHE A 313 -14.73 12.76 -21.15
C PHE A 313 -15.68 11.75 -21.81
N GLU A 314 -16.92 11.62 -21.32
CA GLU A 314 -17.91 10.72 -21.93
C GLU A 314 -18.32 11.18 -23.34
N GLU A 315 -18.44 12.47 -23.58
CA GLU A 315 -18.63 13.04 -24.93
C GLU A 315 -17.46 12.66 -25.86
N ALA A 316 -16.22 12.80 -25.38
CA ALA A 316 -15.04 12.47 -26.16
C ALA A 316 -14.97 10.95 -26.49
N LYS A 317 -15.33 10.08 -25.55
CA LYS A 317 -15.44 8.63 -25.81
C LYS A 317 -16.43 8.33 -26.91
N LYS A 318 -17.64 8.87 -26.79
CA LYS A 318 -18.68 8.70 -27.79
C LYS A 318 -18.24 9.23 -29.17
N TYR A 319 -17.60 10.40 -29.23
CA TYR A 319 -17.08 10.96 -30.46
C TYR A 319 -16.02 10.03 -31.11
N VAL A 320 -15.13 9.47 -30.34
CA VAL A 320 -14.09 8.52 -30.81
C VAL A 320 -14.71 7.26 -31.40
N GLU A 321 -15.77 6.72 -30.78
CA GLU A 321 -16.50 5.53 -31.24
C GLU A 321 -17.27 5.80 -32.53
N GLU A 322 -18.07 6.89 -32.58
CA GLU A 322 -18.92 7.23 -33.72
C GLU A 322 -18.11 7.57 -34.99
N ASN A 323 -16.93 8.17 -34.82
CA ASN A 323 -16.09 8.62 -35.95
C ASN A 323 -14.94 7.66 -36.28
N ASN A 324 -14.84 6.49 -35.61
CA ASN A 324 -13.78 5.52 -35.87
C ASN A 324 -12.35 6.12 -35.83
N ILE A 325 -12.11 7.03 -34.87
CA ILE A 325 -10.81 7.70 -34.74
C ILE A 325 -9.69 6.65 -34.61
N LYS A 326 -8.59 6.82 -35.32
CA LYS A 326 -7.41 5.95 -35.26
C LYS A 326 -6.72 6.08 -33.90
N GLU A 327 -5.97 5.05 -33.53
CA GLU A 327 -5.19 5.06 -32.30
C GLU A 327 -3.82 5.70 -32.50
N TRP A 328 -3.29 6.24 -31.40
CA TRP A 328 -1.90 6.65 -31.33
C TRP A 328 -0.94 5.47 -31.66
N PRO A 329 0.12 5.67 -32.45
CA PRO A 329 0.70 6.95 -32.86
C PRO A 329 0.20 7.51 -34.22
N ASN A 330 -0.94 7.07 -34.73
CA ASN A 330 -1.46 7.59 -36.00
C ASN A 330 -1.76 9.09 -35.87
N GLU A 331 -1.48 9.86 -36.90
CA GLU A 331 -1.75 11.31 -36.91
C GLU A 331 -3.24 11.64 -36.81
N GLU A 332 -4.10 10.74 -37.28
CA GLU A 332 -5.55 10.85 -37.15
C GLU A 332 -6.08 10.59 -35.74
N ALA A 333 -5.22 10.14 -34.82
CA ALA A 333 -5.57 9.95 -33.42
C ALA A 333 -5.87 11.26 -32.67
N ILE A 334 -5.47 12.41 -33.26
CA ILE A 334 -5.61 13.74 -32.67
C ILE A 334 -6.64 14.52 -33.47
N LYS A 335 -7.74 14.94 -32.83
CA LYS A 335 -8.83 15.70 -33.42
C LYS A 335 -9.17 16.91 -32.58
N LEU A 336 -9.48 18.03 -33.25
CA LEU A 336 -10.04 19.21 -32.62
C LEU A 336 -11.57 19.18 -32.77
N VAL A 337 -12.28 19.30 -31.67
CA VAL A 337 -13.74 19.35 -31.60
C VAL A 337 -14.14 20.42 -30.58
N ASP A 338 -14.79 21.46 -31.00
CA ASP A 338 -15.29 22.56 -30.13
C ASP A 338 -14.24 23.03 -29.09
N ASN A 339 -13.07 23.39 -29.54
CA ASN A 339 -11.95 23.82 -28.68
C ASN A 339 -11.39 22.76 -27.72
N LYS A 340 -11.77 21.48 -27.89
CA LYS A 340 -11.25 20.32 -27.16
C LYS A 340 -10.40 19.49 -28.11
N ILE A 341 -9.17 19.16 -27.68
CA ILE A 341 -8.26 18.28 -28.41
C ILE A 341 -8.49 16.88 -27.89
N ILE A 342 -9.13 16.03 -28.68
CA ILE A 342 -9.36 14.63 -28.35
C ILE A 342 -8.20 13.80 -28.89
N VAL A 343 -7.59 12.99 -28.01
CA VAL A 343 -6.49 12.08 -28.34
C VAL A 343 -6.90 10.65 -28.01
N ARG A 344 -7.04 9.81 -29.04
CA ARG A 344 -7.27 8.37 -28.83
C ARG A 344 -5.95 7.65 -28.62
N LEU A 345 -5.73 7.13 -27.40
CA LEU A 345 -4.51 6.43 -27.02
C LEU A 345 -4.56 4.93 -27.35
N SER A 346 -5.71 4.27 -27.17
CA SER A 346 -5.92 2.85 -27.48
C SER A 346 -7.41 2.51 -27.62
N GLU A 347 -7.72 1.24 -27.93
CA GLU A 347 -9.08 0.70 -27.94
C GLU A 347 -9.64 0.45 -26.53
N GLU A 348 -8.76 0.28 -25.55
CA GLU A 348 -9.17 0.01 -24.16
C GLU A 348 -9.51 1.33 -23.42
N TYR A 349 -10.76 1.46 -22.98
CA TYR A 349 -11.25 2.59 -22.15
C TYR A 349 -12.31 2.18 -21.15
#